data_37dd184291ff0d428c3420a2fda2a1c2
#
_entry.id   37dd184291ff0d428c3420a2fda2a1c2
#
_cell.length_a   1.000
_cell.length_b   1.000
_cell.length_c   1.000
_cell.angle_alpha   90.00
_cell.angle_beta   90.00
_cell.angle_gamma   90.00
#
_symmetry.space_group_name_H-M   'P 1'
#
loop_
_entity.id
_entity.type
_entity.pdbx_description
1 polymer ?
#
loop_
_entity_poly.entity_id
_entity_poly.type
_entity_poly.pdbx_seq_one_letter_code
_entity_poly.pdbx_strand_id
1 'polypeptide(L)'
;MDALISLVYTIIDSVCVCLFLDAFASHRWRNHRFLVGVIVQTILMYASIEFSVIALNRNQIVKIFLILLSCFIVARTLYENISGKFLLFLIVVEYLLTYSLSFAVGMLATSVCGMDAQTFQANKTLSLIYGISYYSAELFIIALFRK
;
A
#
# COMPACT_ATOMS: atom_id res chain seq x y z
N MET A 1 -8.01 14.98 -4.74
CA MET A 1 -8.56 13.60 -4.86
C MET A 1 -9.68 13.49 -3.86
N ASP A 2 -10.82 12.95 -4.26
CA ASP A 2 -11.97 12.88 -3.35
C ASP A 2 -11.61 11.97 -2.15
N ALA A 3 -11.98 12.37 -0.93
CA ALA A 3 -11.66 11.64 0.30
C ALA A 3 -12.10 10.15 0.24
N LEU A 4 -13.21 9.89 -0.43
CA LEU A 4 -13.70 8.52 -0.65
C LEU A 4 -12.73 7.68 -1.48
N ILE A 5 -12.19 8.23 -2.57
CA ILE A 5 -11.23 7.53 -3.45
C ILE A 5 -9.93 7.27 -2.69
N SER A 6 -9.46 8.25 -1.92
CA SER A 6 -8.28 8.09 -1.07
C SER A 6 -8.47 6.97 -0.04
N LEU A 7 -9.63 6.92 0.60
CA LEU A 7 -9.96 5.87 1.57
C LEU A 7 -9.99 4.48 0.91
N VAL A 8 -10.61 4.35 -0.27
CA VAL A 8 -10.66 3.07 -1.00
C VAL A 8 -9.25 2.59 -1.33
N TYR A 9 -8.38 3.46 -1.84
CA TYR A 9 -7.00 3.09 -2.12
C TYR A 9 -6.24 2.70 -0.85
N THR A 10 -6.42 3.41 0.25
CA THR A 10 -5.79 3.06 1.53
C THR A 10 -6.25 1.69 2.04
N ILE A 11 -7.52 1.33 1.83
CA ILE A 11 -8.04 -0.01 2.17
C ILE A 11 -7.35 -1.09 1.33
N ILE A 12 -7.23 -0.87 0.02
CA ILE A 12 -6.59 -1.83 -0.89
C ILE A 12 -5.11 -1.98 -0.55
N ASP A 13 -4.38 -0.88 -0.33
CA ASP A 13 -2.99 -0.90 0.13
C ASP A 13 -2.83 -1.72 1.41
N SER A 14 -3.71 -1.49 2.39
CA SER A 14 -3.68 -2.23 3.66
C SER A 14 -3.92 -3.72 3.48
N VAL A 15 -4.79 -4.10 2.55
CA VAL A 15 -5.03 -5.51 2.19
C VAL A 15 -3.77 -6.10 1.53
N CYS A 16 -3.14 -5.40 0.58
CA CYS A 16 -1.93 -5.84 -0.09
C CYS A 16 -0.77 -6.05 0.89
N VAL A 17 -0.51 -5.08 1.78
CA VAL A 17 0.50 -5.20 2.84
C VAL A 17 0.25 -6.42 3.71
N CYS A 18 -0.98 -6.60 4.21
CA CYS A 18 -1.31 -7.74 5.06
C CYS A 18 -1.19 -9.08 4.33
N LEU A 19 -1.61 -9.17 3.06
CA LEU A 19 -1.46 -10.38 2.24
C LEU A 19 0.00 -10.69 1.94
N PHE A 20 0.81 -9.67 1.64
CA PHE A 20 2.23 -9.83 1.41
C PHE A 20 2.94 -10.37 2.67
N LEU A 21 2.69 -9.76 3.81
CA LEU A 21 3.25 -10.23 5.08
C LEU A 21 2.81 -11.67 5.39
N ASP A 22 1.55 -12.03 5.16
CA ASP A 22 1.02 -13.38 5.37
C ASP A 22 1.71 -14.40 4.44
N ALA A 23 1.99 -14.03 3.19
CA ALA A 23 2.66 -14.90 2.24
C ALA A 23 4.08 -15.30 2.66
N PHE A 24 4.82 -14.39 3.31
CA PHE A 24 6.21 -14.59 3.71
C PHE A 24 6.43 -14.94 5.18
N ALA A 25 5.48 -14.58 6.03
CA ALA A 25 5.58 -14.82 7.47
C ALA A 25 5.13 -16.21 7.92
N SER A 26 4.72 -17.09 7.00
CA SER A 26 4.30 -18.49 7.22
C SER A 26 3.28 -18.70 8.34
N HIS A 27 2.55 -17.68 8.71
CA HIS A 27 1.55 -17.78 9.76
C HIS A 27 0.15 -17.76 9.14
N ARG A 28 -0.51 -18.91 9.12
CA ARG A 28 -1.93 -18.97 8.73
C ARG A 28 -2.78 -18.19 9.72
N TRP A 29 -3.19 -17.03 9.33
CA TRP A 29 -4.12 -16.22 10.11
C TRP A 29 -5.46 -16.91 10.29
N ARG A 30 -5.95 -16.90 11.49
CA ARG A 30 -7.39 -17.07 11.72
C ARG A 30 -8.08 -15.85 11.09
N ASN A 31 -9.08 -16.05 10.25
CA ASN A 31 -9.73 -15.01 9.42
C ASN A 31 -10.06 -13.71 10.17
N HIS A 32 -10.39 -13.76 11.46
CA HIS A 32 -10.71 -12.58 12.25
C HIS A 32 -9.48 -11.72 12.59
N ARG A 33 -8.30 -12.30 12.80
CA ARG A 33 -7.07 -11.53 13.06
C ARG A 33 -6.62 -10.78 11.81
N PHE A 34 -6.73 -11.42 10.65
CA PHE A 34 -6.45 -10.77 9.38
C PHE A 34 -7.35 -9.54 9.19
N LEU A 35 -8.67 -9.68 9.37
CA LEU A 35 -9.61 -8.59 9.24
C LEU A 35 -9.29 -7.43 10.19
N VAL A 36 -9.01 -7.75 11.47
CA VAL A 36 -8.60 -6.74 12.46
C VAL A 36 -7.31 -6.05 12.02
N GLY A 37 -6.32 -6.81 11.52
CA GLY A 37 -5.07 -6.26 11.00
C GLY A 37 -5.30 -5.27 9.87
N VAL A 38 -6.10 -5.63 8.88
CA VAL A 38 -6.46 -4.74 7.76
C VAL A 38 -7.16 -3.47 8.25
N ILE A 39 -8.13 -3.59 9.16
CA ILE A 39 -8.86 -2.43 9.70
C ILE A 39 -7.90 -1.49 10.43
N VAL A 40 -7.08 -2.01 11.35
CA VAL A 40 -6.13 -1.20 12.12
C VAL A 40 -5.10 -0.56 11.19
N GLN A 41 -4.56 -1.32 10.23
CA GLN A 41 -3.63 -0.81 9.22
C GLN A 41 -4.25 0.33 8.41
N THR A 42 -5.49 0.16 7.93
CA THR A 42 -6.20 1.19 7.17
C THR A 42 -6.35 2.48 7.98
N ILE A 43 -6.76 2.37 9.24
CA ILE A 43 -6.92 3.54 10.12
C ILE A 43 -5.59 4.27 10.30
N LEU A 44 -4.51 3.54 10.59
CA LEU A 44 -3.19 4.13 10.83
C LEU A 44 -2.59 4.74 9.56
N MET A 45 -2.72 4.08 8.41
CA MET A 45 -2.26 4.62 7.12
C MET A 45 -3.04 5.88 6.74
N TYR A 46 -4.37 5.84 6.83
CA TYR A 46 -5.20 7.00 6.53
C TYR A 46 -4.88 8.18 7.43
N ALA A 47 -4.76 7.94 8.74
CA ALA A 47 -4.35 8.97 9.71
C ALA A 47 -2.96 9.53 9.39
N SER A 48 -2.00 8.70 8.98
CA SER A 48 -0.65 9.12 8.58
C SER A 48 -0.66 10.01 7.33
N ILE A 49 -1.50 9.67 6.35
CA ILE A 49 -1.67 10.46 5.12
C ILE A 49 -2.27 11.82 5.45
N GLU A 50 -3.38 11.86 6.18
CA GLU A 50 -4.07 13.09 6.57
C GLU A 50 -3.17 13.98 7.46
N PHE A 51 -2.46 13.39 8.42
CA PHE A 51 -1.51 14.12 9.25
C PHE A 51 -0.39 14.77 8.42
N SER A 52 0.14 14.05 7.43
CA SER A 52 1.18 14.58 6.54
C SER A 52 0.68 15.75 5.68
N VAL A 53 -0.60 15.73 5.31
CA VAL A 53 -1.23 16.82 4.53
C VAL A 53 -1.47 18.06 5.38
N ILE A 54 -2.02 17.86 6.59
CA ILE A 54 -2.48 18.96 7.46
C ILE A 54 -1.31 19.59 8.22
N ALA A 55 -0.48 18.76 8.86
CA ALA A 55 0.53 19.24 9.80
C ALA A 55 1.91 19.47 9.18
N LEU A 56 2.23 18.79 8.07
CA LEU A 56 3.59 18.75 7.52
C LEU A 56 3.68 19.28 6.09
N ASN A 57 2.69 20.04 5.65
CA ASN A 57 2.67 20.69 4.34
C ASN A 57 3.03 19.74 3.17
N ARG A 58 2.48 18.51 3.21
CA ARG A 58 2.72 17.43 2.21
C ARG A 58 4.17 16.97 2.11
N ASN A 59 4.91 16.98 3.19
CA ASN A 59 6.28 16.45 3.19
C ASN A 59 6.28 14.94 2.89
N GLN A 60 6.74 14.57 1.70
CA GLN A 60 6.71 13.18 1.21
C GLN A 60 7.59 12.25 2.04
N ILE A 61 8.73 12.72 2.53
CA ILE A 61 9.66 11.90 3.32
C ILE A 61 9.00 11.49 4.64
N VAL A 62 8.39 12.46 5.32
CA VAL A 62 7.71 12.19 6.60
C VAL A 62 6.48 11.32 6.39
N LYS A 63 5.73 11.51 5.31
CA LYS A 63 4.61 10.66 4.95
C LYS A 63 5.06 9.19 4.79
N ILE A 64 6.11 8.95 4.00
CA ILE A 64 6.65 7.60 3.80
C ILE A 64 7.08 6.98 5.13
N PHE A 65 7.81 7.73 5.94
CA PHE A 65 8.24 7.27 7.26
C PHE A 65 7.06 6.88 8.16
N LEU A 66 6.00 7.69 8.21
CA LEU A 66 4.81 7.40 9.01
C LEU A 66 4.06 6.16 8.51
N ILE A 67 3.96 5.97 7.19
CA ILE A 67 3.36 4.77 6.58
C ILE A 67 4.17 3.52 6.96
N LEU A 68 5.49 3.54 6.77
CA LEU A 68 6.35 2.41 7.13
C LEU A 68 6.30 2.10 8.63
N LEU A 69 6.25 3.12 9.46
CA LEU A 69 6.12 2.97 10.91
C LEU A 69 4.77 2.34 11.29
N SER A 70 3.68 2.77 10.69
CA SER A 70 2.35 2.18 10.92
C SER A 70 2.31 0.71 10.51
N CYS A 71 2.86 0.37 9.34
CA CYS A 71 2.99 -1.01 8.87
C CYS A 71 3.82 -1.86 9.85
N PHE A 72 4.93 -1.31 10.35
CA PHE A 72 5.79 -2.01 11.30
C PHE A 72 5.09 -2.27 12.64
N ILE A 73 4.38 -1.29 13.19
CA ILE A 73 3.61 -1.45 14.45
C ILE A 73 2.58 -2.56 14.29
N VAL A 74 1.77 -2.52 13.22
CA VAL A 74 0.75 -3.55 12.97
C VAL A 74 1.40 -4.91 12.73
N ALA A 75 2.43 -5.00 11.89
CA ALA A 75 3.14 -6.25 11.66
C ALA A 75 3.72 -6.83 12.96
N ARG A 76 4.28 -5.98 13.83
CA ARG A 76 4.88 -6.45 15.09
C ARG A 76 3.84 -6.96 16.07
N THR A 77 2.66 -6.35 16.13
CA THR A 77 1.57 -6.83 16.99
C THR A 77 0.95 -8.13 16.49
N LEU A 78 1.00 -8.34 15.20
CA LEU A 78 0.38 -9.50 14.56
C LEU A 78 1.33 -10.69 14.44
N TYR A 79 2.63 -10.46 14.26
CA TYR A 79 3.67 -11.49 14.06
C TYR A 79 4.69 -11.49 15.21
N GLU A 80 4.23 -11.75 16.42
CA GLU A 80 5.07 -11.71 17.63
C GLU A 80 6.29 -12.63 17.56
N ASN A 81 6.18 -13.78 16.87
CA ASN A 81 7.23 -14.80 16.79
C ASN A 81 8.28 -14.54 15.72
N ILE A 82 8.14 -13.47 14.93
CA ILE A 82 9.07 -13.14 13.85
C ILE A 82 10.00 -12.02 14.30
N SER A 83 11.27 -12.10 13.90
CA SER A 83 12.22 -11.05 14.26
C SER A 83 11.81 -9.69 13.68
N GLY A 84 11.89 -8.63 14.47
CA GLY A 84 11.52 -7.29 14.01
C GLY A 84 12.35 -6.81 12.80
N LYS A 85 13.62 -7.26 12.70
CA LYS A 85 14.48 -6.94 11.54
C LYS A 85 13.94 -7.55 10.25
N PHE A 86 13.47 -8.79 10.31
CA PHE A 86 12.90 -9.47 9.15
C PHE A 86 11.55 -8.85 8.74
N LEU A 87 10.70 -8.51 9.71
CA LEU A 87 9.44 -7.79 9.43
C LEU A 87 9.70 -6.43 8.77
N LEU A 88 10.66 -5.67 9.29
CA LEU A 88 11.03 -4.39 8.69
C LEU A 88 11.54 -4.57 7.26
N PHE A 89 12.37 -5.58 7.02
CA PHE A 89 12.84 -5.91 5.67
C PHE A 89 11.67 -6.22 4.72
N LEU A 90 10.71 -7.05 5.15
CA LEU A 90 9.54 -7.39 4.34
C LEU A 90 8.69 -6.15 4.00
N ILE A 91 8.46 -5.26 4.98
CA ILE A 91 7.69 -4.03 4.78
C ILE A 91 8.38 -3.11 3.77
N VAL A 92 9.71 -2.97 3.86
CA VAL A 92 10.47 -2.16 2.90
C VAL A 92 10.42 -2.78 1.50
N VAL A 93 10.54 -4.10 1.38
CA VAL A 93 10.45 -4.82 0.09
C VAL A 93 9.06 -4.64 -0.51
N GLU A 94 8.01 -4.78 0.27
CA GLU A 94 6.63 -4.57 -0.17
C GLU A 94 6.41 -3.13 -0.67
N TYR A 95 6.83 -2.15 0.12
CA TYR A 95 6.74 -0.74 -0.27
C TYR A 95 7.47 -0.45 -1.59
N LEU A 96 8.69 -0.99 -1.77
CA LEU A 96 9.45 -0.85 -3.01
C LEU A 96 8.75 -1.53 -4.19
N LEU A 97 8.14 -2.68 -3.97
CA LEU A 97 7.37 -3.41 -4.98
C LEU A 97 6.18 -2.57 -5.46
N THR A 98 5.34 -2.10 -4.54
CA THR A 98 4.18 -1.26 -4.81
C THR A 98 4.57 0.01 -5.55
N TYR A 99 5.61 0.71 -5.08
CA TYR A 99 6.10 1.92 -5.72
C TYR A 99 6.63 1.66 -7.14
N SER A 100 7.38 0.58 -7.34
CA SER A 100 7.94 0.21 -8.65
C SER A 100 6.83 -0.16 -9.64
N LEU A 101 5.83 -0.92 -9.20
CA LEU A 101 4.67 -1.28 -10.02
C LEU A 101 3.84 -0.05 -10.40
N SER A 102 3.56 0.82 -9.42
CA SER A 102 2.86 2.07 -9.62
C SER A 102 3.58 2.94 -10.65
N PHE A 103 4.90 3.08 -10.54
CA PHE A 103 5.71 3.83 -11.49
C PHE A 103 5.67 3.20 -12.90
N ALA A 104 5.88 1.88 -13.02
CA ALA A 104 5.88 1.17 -14.30
C ALA A 104 4.53 1.28 -15.01
N VAL A 105 3.43 1.05 -14.30
CA VAL A 105 2.07 1.16 -14.85
C VAL A 105 1.76 2.61 -15.23
N GLY A 106 2.22 3.60 -14.43
CA GLY A 106 2.08 5.02 -14.74
C GLY A 106 2.80 5.42 -16.02
N MET A 107 4.04 4.98 -16.21
CA MET A 107 4.81 5.22 -17.44
C MET A 107 4.15 4.60 -18.66
N LEU A 108 3.67 3.35 -18.55
CA LEU A 108 2.94 2.70 -19.64
C LEU A 108 1.64 3.44 -19.98
N ALA A 109 0.86 3.81 -18.97
CA ALA A 109 -0.42 4.48 -19.16
C ALA A 109 -0.25 5.86 -19.80
N THR A 110 0.71 6.67 -19.34
CA THR A 110 1.00 7.98 -19.97
C THR A 110 1.51 7.83 -21.38
N SER A 111 2.37 6.83 -21.65
CA SER A 111 2.87 6.57 -23.01
C SER A 111 1.77 6.12 -23.97
N VAL A 112 0.85 5.27 -23.52
CA VAL A 112 -0.26 4.79 -24.35
C VAL A 112 -1.29 5.89 -24.62
N CYS A 113 -1.58 6.72 -23.61
CA CYS A 113 -2.53 7.83 -23.75
C CYS A 113 -1.93 9.05 -24.44
N GLY A 114 -0.61 9.13 -24.61
CA GLY A 114 0.07 10.31 -25.17
C GLY A 114 -0.11 11.58 -24.32
N MET A 115 -0.37 11.43 -23.03
CA MET A 115 -0.64 12.52 -22.08
C MET A 115 0.53 12.72 -21.14
N ASP A 116 0.72 13.97 -20.68
CA ASP A 116 1.61 14.21 -19.55
C ASP A 116 1.02 13.71 -18.23
N ALA A 117 1.90 13.48 -17.23
CA ALA A 117 1.51 12.89 -15.96
C ALA A 117 0.49 13.76 -15.18
N GLN A 118 0.51 15.09 -15.33
CA GLN A 118 -0.41 15.99 -14.63
C GLN A 118 -1.81 15.89 -15.22
N THR A 119 -1.92 15.95 -16.54
CA THR A 119 -3.19 15.79 -17.27
C THR A 119 -3.79 14.41 -17.03
N PHE A 120 -2.96 13.37 -17.02
CA PHE A 120 -3.38 12.01 -16.73
C PHE A 120 -3.98 11.88 -15.32
N GLN A 121 -3.31 12.43 -14.30
CA GLN A 121 -3.78 12.37 -12.91
C GLN A 121 -5.02 13.24 -12.66
N ALA A 122 -5.22 14.31 -13.44
CA ALA A 122 -6.41 15.14 -13.36
C ALA A 122 -7.66 14.42 -13.89
N ASN A 123 -7.49 13.44 -14.77
CA ASN A 123 -8.60 12.66 -15.32
C ASN A 123 -8.99 11.53 -14.35
N LYS A 124 -10.14 11.69 -13.68
CA LYS A 124 -10.63 10.73 -12.67
C LYS A 124 -10.77 9.30 -13.19
N THR A 125 -11.26 9.12 -14.41
CA THR A 125 -11.46 7.79 -15.02
C THR A 125 -10.12 7.11 -15.28
N LEU A 126 -9.16 7.84 -15.86
CA LEU A 126 -7.82 7.29 -16.12
C LEU A 126 -7.09 6.98 -14.81
N SER A 127 -7.22 7.83 -13.81
CA SER A 127 -6.64 7.59 -12.48
C SER A 127 -7.22 6.33 -11.81
N LEU A 128 -8.53 6.06 -11.96
CA LEU A 128 -9.15 4.83 -11.46
C LEU A 128 -8.66 3.59 -12.21
N ILE A 129 -8.62 3.63 -13.55
CA ILE A 129 -8.11 2.53 -14.37
C ILE A 129 -6.65 2.22 -13.99
N TYR A 130 -5.84 3.24 -13.84
CA TYR A 130 -4.46 3.13 -13.38
C TYR A 130 -4.37 2.43 -12.00
N GLY A 131 -5.15 2.89 -11.02
CA GLY A 131 -5.18 2.29 -9.68
C GLY A 131 -5.56 0.81 -9.73
N ILE A 132 -6.64 0.46 -10.44
CA ILE A 132 -7.07 -0.93 -10.60
C ILE A 132 -5.98 -1.78 -11.25
N SER A 133 -5.29 -1.25 -12.26
CA SER A 133 -4.27 -1.99 -13.01
C SER A 133 -3.07 -2.34 -12.15
N TYR A 134 -2.51 -1.39 -11.42
CA TYR A 134 -1.32 -1.67 -10.61
C TYR A 134 -1.64 -2.53 -9.39
N TYR A 135 -2.79 -2.33 -8.71
CA TYR A 135 -3.21 -3.20 -7.60
C TYR A 135 -3.50 -4.63 -8.06
N SER A 136 -4.07 -4.79 -9.26
CA SER A 136 -4.27 -6.14 -9.84
C SER A 136 -2.93 -6.83 -10.10
N ALA A 137 -1.94 -6.10 -10.61
CA ALA A 137 -0.59 -6.62 -10.82
C ALA A 137 0.09 -6.99 -9.49
N GLU A 138 -0.05 -6.17 -8.47
CA GLU A 138 0.49 -6.42 -7.13
C GLU A 138 -0.14 -7.66 -6.50
N LEU A 139 -1.47 -7.76 -6.49
CA LEU A 139 -2.18 -8.93 -5.98
C LEU A 139 -1.81 -10.21 -6.72
N PHE A 140 -1.60 -10.13 -8.05
CA PHE A 140 -1.14 -11.26 -8.84
C PHE A 140 0.27 -11.72 -8.41
N ILE A 141 1.20 -10.78 -8.20
CA ILE A 141 2.55 -11.10 -7.72
C ILE A 141 2.48 -11.73 -6.32
N ILE A 142 1.71 -11.15 -5.40
CA ILE A 142 1.54 -11.71 -4.05
C ILE A 142 0.96 -13.14 -4.13
N ALA A 143 -0.02 -13.38 -5.00
CA ALA A 143 -0.62 -14.69 -5.20
C ALA A 143 0.38 -15.74 -5.72
N LEU A 144 1.34 -15.35 -6.56
CA LEU A 144 2.40 -16.25 -7.05
C LEU A 144 3.34 -16.73 -5.93
N PHE A 145 3.59 -15.89 -4.92
CA PHE A 145 4.43 -16.23 -3.77
C PHE A 145 3.66 -16.92 -2.64
N ARG A 146 2.34 -16.85 -2.65
CA ARG A 146 1.47 -17.50 -1.66
C ARG A 146 1.25 -18.97 -2.04
N LYS A 147 2.24 -19.83 -1.80
CA LYS A 147 2.13 -21.29 -1.98
C LYS A 147 1.72 -22.01 -0.69
#